data_d9db7192698fd403258a8224cd10afe1
#
_entry.id   d9db7192698fd403258a8224cd10afe1
#
_cell.length_a   1.000
_cell.length_b   1.000
_cell.length_c   1.000
_cell.angle_alpha   90.00
_cell.angle_beta   90.00
_cell.angle_gamma   90.00
#
_symmetry.space_group_name_H-M   'P 1'
#
loop_
_entity.id
_entity.type
_entity.pdbx_description
1 polymer ?
#
loop_
_entity_poly.entity_id
_entity_poly.type
_entity_poly.pdbx_seq_one_letter_code
_entity_poly.pdbx_strand_id
1 'polypeptide(L)'
;PGTANNPSYKATGISVVLHPSSPHIPSMHFNTRYLQTEQEWFGGGIDITPCLPYDDEKNYHSSLNEMCNKFNKSYYSEYKKWCDDYFYLPHRKELRGIGGIFFDYLHSDDWGKDFEFVQAVGSFFHNYSLFVINKLKEKSWNDQEKNIQLLKRSRYAEFNLLHDRGTRFGLETGGNIDAILMSMPPLAKWE
;
A
#
# COMPACT_ATOMS: atom_id res chain seq x y z
N PRO A 1 8.94 18.58 7.27
CA PRO A 1 10.12 18.87 8.06
C PRO A 1 11.27 19.27 7.13
N GLY A 2 12.04 20.31 7.47
CA GLY A 2 13.25 20.69 6.74
C GLY A 2 13.10 21.70 5.60
N THR A 3 11.91 22.26 5.36
CA THR A 3 11.72 23.25 4.28
C THR A 3 11.65 24.70 4.75
N ALA A 4 11.68 24.96 6.05
CA ALA A 4 11.54 26.32 6.60
C ALA A 4 12.66 27.27 6.14
N ASN A 5 13.89 26.77 5.99
CA ASN A 5 15.06 27.54 5.57
C ASN A 5 15.53 27.21 4.14
N ASN A 6 14.98 26.16 3.52
CA ASN A 6 15.28 25.77 2.15
C ASN A 6 13.96 25.45 1.43
N PRO A 7 13.42 26.39 0.63
CA PRO A 7 12.16 26.20 -0.06
C PRO A 7 12.24 25.19 -1.21
N SER A 8 13.43 24.74 -1.60
CA SER A 8 13.59 23.75 -2.65
C SER A 8 13.55 22.33 -2.07
N TYR A 9 12.73 21.49 -2.65
CA TYR A 9 12.74 20.04 -2.38
C TYR A 9 12.62 19.27 -3.70
N LYS A 10 13.09 18.04 -3.69
CA LYS A 10 12.87 17.08 -4.76
C LYS A 10 12.09 15.90 -4.22
N ALA A 11 11.11 15.45 -4.97
CA ALA A 11 10.35 14.27 -4.67
C ALA A 11 10.11 13.46 -5.95
N THR A 12 10.28 12.17 -5.87
CA THR A 12 9.92 11.24 -6.94
C THR A 12 9.39 9.95 -6.35
N GLY A 13 8.56 9.23 -7.08
CA GLY A 13 8.00 7.98 -6.59
C GLY A 13 7.10 7.31 -7.61
N ILE A 14 6.65 6.12 -7.25
CA ILE A 14 5.67 5.34 -7.99
C ILE A 14 4.56 4.95 -7.02
N SER A 15 3.31 5.08 -7.45
CA SER A 15 2.14 4.58 -6.73
C SER A 15 1.29 3.74 -7.67
N VAL A 16 0.92 2.56 -7.23
CA VAL A 16 0.10 1.60 -7.98
C VAL A 16 -0.98 1.06 -7.08
N VAL A 17 -2.22 1.06 -7.56
CA VAL A 17 -3.35 0.37 -6.93
C VAL A 17 -4.02 -0.52 -7.96
N LEU A 18 -4.19 -1.78 -7.63
CA LEU A 18 -4.94 -2.75 -8.42
C LEU A 18 -6.30 -3.00 -7.75
N HIS A 19 -7.39 -2.75 -8.48
CA HIS A 19 -8.76 -3.08 -8.07
C HIS A 19 -9.35 -4.12 -9.03
N PRO A 20 -9.09 -5.43 -8.81
CA PRO A 20 -9.50 -6.49 -9.73
C PRO A 20 -11.03 -6.61 -9.84
N SER A 21 -11.54 -7.01 -11.01
CA SER A 21 -12.96 -7.29 -11.20
C SER A 21 -13.43 -8.47 -10.33
N SER A 22 -12.61 -9.51 -10.25
CA SER A 22 -12.91 -10.69 -9.43
C SER A 22 -12.83 -10.38 -7.94
N PRO A 23 -13.84 -10.77 -7.14
CA PRO A 23 -13.80 -10.65 -5.68
C PRO A 23 -12.80 -11.59 -5.01
N HIS A 24 -12.34 -12.63 -5.71
CA HIS A 24 -11.32 -13.55 -5.19
C HIS A 24 -9.90 -12.99 -5.22
N ILE A 25 -9.63 -12.04 -6.13
CA ILE A 25 -8.33 -11.38 -6.22
C ILE A 25 -8.35 -10.17 -5.31
N PRO A 26 -7.45 -10.06 -4.31
CA PRO A 26 -7.42 -8.93 -3.41
C PRO A 26 -7.08 -7.63 -4.14
N SER A 27 -7.54 -6.50 -3.62
CA SER A 27 -6.95 -5.21 -3.98
C SER A 27 -5.53 -5.15 -3.46
N MET A 28 -4.61 -4.63 -4.28
CA MET A 28 -3.18 -4.59 -3.97
C MET A 28 -2.66 -3.18 -4.18
N HIS A 29 -1.96 -2.67 -3.19
CA HIS A 29 -1.37 -1.33 -3.19
C HIS A 29 0.14 -1.43 -3.05
N PHE A 30 0.83 -0.57 -3.76
CA PHE A 30 2.27 -0.38 -3.69
C PHE A 30 2.58 1.10 -3.89
N ASN A 31 3.45 1.64 -3.07
CA ASN A 31 4.08 2.92 -3.35
C ASN A 31 5.53 2.93 -2.91
N THR A 32 6.31 3.74 -3.56
CA THR A 32 7.65 4.15 -3.13
C THR A 32 7.83 5.61 -3.42
N ARG A 33 8.63 6.27 -2.59
CA ARG A 33 9.02 7.66 -2.76
C ARG A 33 10.44 7.88 -2.29
N TYR A 34 11.11 8.80 -2.95
CA TYR A 34 12.35 9.42 -2.50
C TYR A 34 12.09 10.90 -2.31
N LEU A 35 12.52 11.43 -1.19
CA LEU A 35 12.45 12.85 -0.87
C LEU A 35 13.83 13.37 -0.53
N GLN A 36 14.12 14.56 -1.01
CA GLN A 36 15.35 15.30 -0.72
C GLN A 36 15.00 16.73 -0.36
N THR A 37 15.46 17.15 0.82
CA THR A 37 15.41 18.51 1.33
C THR A 37 16.85 18.89 1.75
N GLU A 38 17.08 19.31 2.99
CA GLU A 38 18.39 19.32 3.64
C GLU A 38 18.84 17.91 4.03
N GLN A 39 17.87 17.00 4.18
CA GLN A 39 18.04 15.58 4.38
C GLN A 39 17.37 14.83 3.23
N GLU A 40 17.75 13.59 3.05
CA GLU A 40 17.14 12.71 2.05
C GLU A 40 16.75 11.39 2.67
N TRP A 41 15.66 10.79 2.17
CA TRP A 41 15.18 9.50 2.65
C TRP A 41 14.26 8.83 1.66
N PHE A 42 14.09 7.54 1.83
CA PHE A 42 13.07 6.75 1.15
C PHE A 42 11.86 6.51 2.04
N GLY A 43 10.71 6.35 1.42
CA GLY A 43 9.49 5.87 2.03
C GLY A 43 8.72 4.99 1.07
N GLY A 44 7.77 4.24 1.57
CA GLY A 44 6.97 3.38 0.74
C GLY A 44 6.20 2.32 1.51
N GLY A 45 5.64 1.40 0.77
CA GLY A 45 4.92 0.27 1.34
C GLY A 45 4.25 -0.60 0.29
N ILE A 46 3.83 -1.74 0.76
CA ILE A 46 2.98 -2.68 0.02
C ILE A 46 1.96 -3.23 1.00
N ASP A 47 0.69 -3.26 0.61
CA ASP A 47 -0.36 -3.90 1.37
C ASP A 47 -1.40 -4.55 0.45
N ILE A 48 -2.11 -5.55 0.98
CA ILE A 48 -3.18 -6.22 0.27
C ILE A 48 -4.47 -6.23 1.07
N THR A 49 -5.58 -6.09 0.36
CA THR A 49 -6.93 -5.98 0.93
C THR A 49 -7.85 -7.03 0.28
N PRO A 50 -7.90 -8.25 0.83
CA PRO A 50 -8.85 -9.26 0.38
C PRO A 50 -10.29 -8.86 0.72
N CYS A 51 -11.22 -9.19 -0.19
CA CYS A 51 -12.66 -9.02 0.05
C CYS A 51 -13.31 -10.26 0.62
N LEU A 52 -12.79 -11.43 0.26
CA LEU A 52 -13.21 -12.77 0.72
C LEU A 52 -12.10 -13.41 1.56
N PRO A 53 -12.37 -14.53 2.29
CA PRO A 53 -11.33 -15.28 2.98
C PRO A 53 -10.14 -15.58 2.07
N TYR A 54 -8.94 -15.36 2.56
CA TYR A 54 -7.72 -15.41 1.78
C TYR A 54 -6.73 -16.43 2.30
N ASP A 55 -6.68 -17.58 1.65
CA ASP A 55 -5.90 -18.74 2.13
C ASP A 55 -4.38 -18.53 2.03
N ASP A 56 -3.94 -17.56 1.22
CA ASP A 56 -2.52 -17.33 0.97
C ASP A 56 -1.87 -16.29 1.91
N GLU A 57 -2.61 -15.81 2.92
CA GLU A 57 -2.15 -14.78 3.86
C GLU A 57 -0.83 -15.14 4.53
N LYS A 58 -0.70 -16.38 5.02
CA LYS A 58 0.54 -16.83 5.68
C LYS A 58 1.73 -16.82 4.73
N ASN A 59 1.54 -17.28 3.49
CA ASN A 59 2.60 -17.30 2.48
C ASN A 59 3.01 -15.88 2.08
N TYR A 60 2.03 -14.98 1.94
CA TYR A 60 2.30 -13.57 1.67
C TYR A 60 3.21 -12.96 2.73
N HIS A 61 2.83 -13.08 4.00
CA HIS A 61 3.60 -12.52 5.10
C HIS A 61 4.96 -13.21 5.29
N SER A 62 5.04 -14.53 5.11
CA SER A 62 6.32 -15.26 5.16
C SER A 62 7.29 -14.79 4.08
N SER A 63 6.82 -14.71 2.83
CA SER A 63 7.64 -14.27 1.69
C SER A 63 8.09 -12.82 1.82
N LEU A 64 7.21 -11.95 2.34
CA LEU A 64 7.53 -10.55 2.60
C LEU A 64 8.57 -10.41 3.72
N ASN A 65 8.45 -11.21 4.78
CA ASN A 65 9.44 -11.28 5.85
C ASN A 65 10.80 -11.78 5.34
N GLU A 66 10.82 -12.83 4.52
CA GLU A 66 12.04 -13.33 3.90
C GLU A 66 12.73 -12.28 3.02
N MET A 67 11.95 -11.50 2.27
CA MET A 67 12.49 -10.39 1.47
C MET A 67 13.10 -9.31 2.37
N CYS A 68 12.39 -8.87 3.40
CA CYS A 68 12.89 -7.86 4.34
C CYS A 68 14.16 -8.30 5.06
N ASN A 69 14.23 -9.57 5.48
CA ASN A 69 15.37 -10.14 6.21
C ASN A 69 16.69 -10.17 5.42
N LYS A 70 16.64 -10.05 4.10
CA LYS A 70 17.84 -9.90 3.26
C LYS A 70 18.55 -8.56 3.47
N PHE A 71 17.83 -7.56 3.96
CA PHE A 71 18.33 -6.21 4.20
C PHE A 71 18.54 -5.94 5.70
N ASN A 72 17.48 -6.19 6.50
CA ASN A 72 17.57 -6.07 7.95
C ASN A 72 16.51 -6.96 8.61
N LYS A 73 16.92 -7.67 9.67
CA LYS A 73 16.06 -8.61 10.40
C LYS A 73 14.91 -7.94 11.16
N SER A 74 15.01 -6.63 11.46
CA SER A 74 13.97 -5.87 12.14
C SER A 74 12.92 -5.29 11.18
N TYR A 75 13.26 -5.10 9.89
CA TYR A 75 12.41 -4.36 8.94
C TYR A 75 11.00 -4.93 8.86
N TYR A 76 10.85 -6.24 8.73
CA TYR A 76 9.51 -6.80 8.62
C TYR A 76 8.66 -6.54 9.87
N SER A 77 9.17 -6.81 11.06
CA SER A 77 8.41 -6.63 12.30
C SER A 77 8.03 -5.17 12.56
N GLU A 78 8.96 -4.26 12.33
CA GLU A 78 8.75 -2.82 12.50
C GLU A 78 7.78 -2.26 11.45
N TYR A 79 8.02 -2.55 10.19
CA TYR A 79 7.23 -2.02 9.08
C TYR A 79 5.85 -2.67 8.96
N LYS A 80 5.73 -3.94 9.35
CA LYS A 80 4.41 -4.61 9.47
C LYS A 80 3.55 -3.94 10.52
N LYS A 81 4.12 -3.71 11.71
CA LYS A 81 3.41 -3.01 12.77
C LYS A 81 2.99 -1.61 12.34
N TRP A 82 3.89 -0.87 11.69
CA TRP A 82 3.58 0.46 11.17
C TRP A 82 2.49 0.43 10.11
N CYS A 83 2.51 -0.56 9.22
CA CYS A 83 1.47 -0.79 8.23
C CYS A 83 0.10 -1.02 8.88
N ASP A 84 0.02 -1.89 9.88
CA ASP A 84 -1.23 -2.19 10.57
C ASP A 84 -1.79 -0.96 11.31
N ASP A 85 -0.93 -0.22 12.01
CA ASP A 85 -1.31 1.02 12.70
C ASP A 85 -1.79 2.08 11.69
N TYR A 86 -1.13 2.20 10.53
CA TYR A 86 -1.46 3.20 9.51
C TYR A 86 -2.79 2.92 8.83
N PHE A 87 -3.05 1.66 8.45
CA PHE A 87 -4.25 1.28 7.70
C PHE A 87 -5.43 0.86 8.58
N TYR A 88 -5.38 1.14 9.86
CA TYR A 88 -6.51 0.95 10.77
C TYR A 88 -7.60 1.99 10.51
N LEU A 89 -8.87 1.57 10.50
CA LEU A 89 -10.06 2.43 10.38
C LEU A 89 -10.69 2.65 11.77
N PRO A 90 -10.40 3.78 12.46
CA PRO A 90 -10.88 3.99 13.81
C PRO A 90 -12.42 4.03 13.93
N HIS A 91 -13.08 4.63 12.95
CA HIS A 91 -14.55 4.74 12.93
C HIS A 91 -15.26 3.42 12.64
N ARG A 92 -14.55 2.42 12.10
CA ARG A 92 -15.04 1.04 11.88
C ARG A 92 -14.50 0.05 12.89
N LYS A 93 -13.44 0.40 13.64
CA LYS A 93 -12.70 -0.46 14.55
C LYS A 93 -12.17 -1.74 13.87
N GLU A 94 -11.73 -1.61 12.64
CA GLU A 94 -11.19 -2.73 11.84
C GLU A 94 -9.96 -2.31 11.04
N LEU A 95 -9.16 -3.30 10.63
CA LEU A 95 -8.08 -3.11 9.66
C LEU A 95 -8.66 -3.03 8.24
N ARG A 96 -8.07 -2.20 7.38
CA ARG A 96 -8.46 -2.10 5.97
C ARG A 96 -8.29 -3.41 5.22
N GLY A 97 -7.23 -4.15 5.50
CA GLY A 97 -6.87 -5.41 4.86
C GLY A 97 -6.03 -6.27 5.78
N ILE A 98 -5.28 -7.19 5.23
CA ILE A 98 -4.35 -8.04 6.00
C ILE A 98 -2.97 -7.38 6.20
N GLY A 99 -2.79 -6.15 5.67
CA GLY A 99 -1.58 -5.37 5.80
C GLY A 99 -0.48 -5.80 4.83
N GLY A 100 0.74 -5.56 5.26
CA GLY A 100 1.97 -5.75 4.53
C GLY A 100 3.10 -5.05 5.26
N ILE A 101 3.82 -4.14 4.60
CA ILE A 101 4.81 -3.26 5.21
C ILE A 101 4.56 -1.81 4.82
N PHE A 102 4.85 -0.90 5.75
CA PHE A 102 4.89 0.53 5.51
C PHE A 102 6.14 1.11 6.19
N PHE A 103 6.90 1.90 5.47
CA PHE A 103 8.10 2.56 5.96
C PHE A 103 8.20 3.99 5.48
N ASP A 104 8.81 4.83 6.29
CA ASP A 104 9.14 6.21 5.96
C ASP A 104 10.46 6.58 6.65
N TYR A 105 11.08 7.66 6.21
CA TYR A 105 12.36 8.12 6.76
C TYR A 105 13.48 7.06 6.72
N LEU A 106 13.42 6.14 5.73
CA LEU A 106 14.51 5.18 5.54
C LEU A 106 15.74 5.93 5.05
N HIS A 107 16.75 5.98 5.92
CA HIS A 107 18.04 6.60 5.70
C HIS A 107 19.07 5.90 6.60
N SER A 108 19.78 4.94 6.05
CA SER A 108 20.74 4.09 6.80
C SER A 108 22.19 4.54 6.64
N ASP A 109 22.45 5.73 6.12
CA ASP A 109 23.76 6.25 5.70
C ASP A 109 24.38 5.48 4.51
N ASP A 110 23.66 4.54 3.91
CA ASP A 110 24.00 3.83 2.67
C ASP A 110 22.85 3.93 1.68
N TRP A 111 22.85 5.01 0.91
CA TRP A 111 21.81 5.30 -0.08
C TRP A 111 21.59 4.14 -1.07
N GLY A 112 22.69 3.48 -1.48
CA GLY A 112 22.62 2.35 -2.40
C GLY A 112 21.83 1.18 -1.84
N LYS A 113 22.09 0.82 -0.59
CA LYS A 113 21.37 -0.23 0.13
C LYS A 113 19.89 0.09 0.36
N ASP A 114 19.61 1.35 0.73
CA ASP A 114 18.23 1.80 0.91
C ASP A 114 17.47 1.74 -0.40
N PHE A 115 18.10 2.13 -1.51
CA PHE A 115 17.51 2.03 -2.83
C PHE A 115 17.30 0.58 -3.29
N GLU A 116 18.26 -0.32 -3.03
CA GLU A 116 18.11 -1.76 -3.28
C GLU A 116 16.92 -2.35 -2.53
N PHE A 117 16.69 -1.94 -1.27
CA PHE A 117 15.50 -2.35 -0.53
C PHE A 117 14.21 -1.87 -1.21
N VAL A 118 14.14 -0.60 -1.62
CA VAL A 118 12.98 -0.05 -2.34
C VAL A 118 12.72 -0.81 -3.64
N GLN A 119 13.77 -1.15 -4.40
CA GLN A 119 13.66 -1.96 -5.61
C GLN A 119 13.16 -3.38 -5.31
N ALA A 120 13.61 -3.98 -4.19
CA ALA A 120 13.16 -5.30 -3.76
C ALA A 120 11.66 -5.30 -3.39
N VAL A 121 11.17 -4.24 -2.73
CA VAL A 121 9.73 -4.07 -2.45
C VAL A 121 8.92 -3.99 -3.75
N GLY A 122 9.38 -3.22 -4.73
CA GLY A 122 8.74 -3.13 -6.05
C GLY A 122 8.73 -4.46 -6.80
N SER A 123 9.84 -5.17 -6.79
CA SER A 123 9.97 -6.50 -7.41
C SER A 123 9.08 -7.53 -6.72
N PHE A 124 8.98 -7.46 -5.40
CA PHE A 124 8.07 -8.32 -4.64
C PHE A 124 6.61 -8.05 -5.03
N PHE A 125 6.19 -6.77 -5.08
CA PHE A 125 4.84 -6.41 -5.52
C PHE A 125 4.53 -6.96 -6.91
N HIS A 126 5.42 -6.76 -7.87
CA HIS A 126 5.26 -7.27 -9.24
C HIS A 126 5.07 -8.79 -9.26
N ASN A 127 5.99 -9.53 -8.66
CA ASN A 127 5.98 -10.99 -8.71
C ASN A 127 4.77 -11.57 -7.96
N TYR A 128 4.45 -11.01 -6.77
CA TYR A 128 3.32 -11.49 -5.98
C TYR A 128 1.98 -11.18 -6.65
N SER A 129 1.81 -9.99 -7.23
CA SER A 129 0.58 -9.65 -7.94
C SER A 129 0.35 -10.55 -9.16
N LEU A 130 1.39 -10.85 -9.93
CA LEU A 130 1.30 -11.80 -11.05
C LEU A 130 0.94 -13.22 -10.56
N PHE A 131 1.56 -13.67 -9.49
CA PHE A 131 1.26 -14.98 -8.89
C PHE A 131 -0.22 -15.08 -8.50
N VAL A 132 -0.73 -14.09 -7.75
CA VAL A 132 -2.12 -14.08 -7.28
C VAL A 132 -3.11 -13.98 -8.44
N ILE A 133 -2.86 -13.09 -9.39
CA ILE A 133 -3.71 -12.93 -10.58
C ILE A 133 -3.77 -14.24 -11.37
N ASN A 134 -2.64 -14.85 -11.67
CA ASN A 134 -2.60 -16.11 -12.44
C ASN A 134 -3.27 -17.27 -11.70
N LYS A 135 -3.16 -17.33 -10.37
CA LYS A 135 -3.79 -18.34 -9.53
C LYS A 135 -5.32 -18.22 -9.50
N LEU A 136 -5.85 -17.00 -9.53
CA LEU A 136 -7.26 -16.74 -9.22
C LEU A 136 -8.10 -16.15 -10.38
N LYS A 137 -7.50 -15.78 -11.51
CA LYS A 137 -8.19 -15.10 -12.62
C LYS A 137 -9.32 -15.91 -13.25
N GLU A 138 -9.20 -17.25 -13.25
CA GLU A 138 -10.22 -18.14 -13.82
C GLU A 138 -11.29 -18.57 -12.80
N LYS A 139 -11.17 -18.14 -11.54
CA LYS A 139 -12.15 -18.49 -10.49
C LYS A 139 -13.43 -17.69 -10.71
N SER A 140 -14.53 -18.39 -10.96
CA SER A 140 -15.86 -17.81 -11.09
C SER A 140 -16.37 -17.28 -9.75
N TRP A 141 -17.26 -16.33 -9.78
CA TRP A 141 -17.91 -15.74 -8.59
C TRP A 141 -19.40 -15.53 -8.82
N ASN A 142 -20.14 -15.40 -7.73
CA ASN A 142 -21.55 -15.11 -7.72
C ASN A 142 -21.85 -13.66 -7.24
N ASP A 143 -23.12 -13.26 -7.32
CA ASP A 143 -23.55 -11.91 -6.96
C ASP A 143 -23.36 -11.59 -5.46
N GLN A 144 -23.44 -12.60 -4.59
CA GLN A 144 -23.18 -12.41 -3.16
C GLN A 144 -21.71 -12.06 -2.90
N GLU A 145 -20.79 -12.79 -3.50
CA GLU A 145 -19.34 -12.51 -3.41
C GLU A 145 -19.01 -11.14 -4.01
N LYS A 146 -19.68 -10.78 -5.10
CA LYS A 146 -19.54 -9.45 -5.71
C LYS A 146 -20.04 -8.34 -4.78
N ASN A 147 -21.18 -8.55 -4.12
CA ASN A 147 -21.71 -7.61 -3.15
C ASN A 147 -20.75 -7.40 -1.96
N ILE A 148 -20.15 -8.49 -1.45
CA ILE A 148 -19.12 -8.42 -0.40
C ILE A 148 -17.92 -7.59 -0.86
N GLN A 149 -17.45 -7.79 -2.10
CA GLN A 149 -16.36 -6.97 -2.66
C GLN A 149 -16.72 -5.48 -2.66
N LEU A 150 -17.91 -5.13 -3.09
CA LEU A 150 -18.35 -3.72 -3.15
C LEU A 150 -18.43 -3.09 -1.75
N LEU A 151 -18.93 -3.84 -0.76
CA LEU A 151 -18.96 -3.41 0.65
C LEU A 151 -17.54 -3.23 1.23
N LYS A 152 -16.62 -4.14 0.93
CA LYS A 152 -15.21 -4.01 1.38
C LYS A 152 -14.50 -2.83 0.69
N ARG A 153 -14.84 -2.53 -0.55
CA ARG A 153 -14.32 -1.37 -1.27
C ARG A 153 -14.76 -0.04 -0.67
N SER A 154 -15.91 0.02 0.02
CA SER A 154 -16.29 1.23 0.75
C SER A 154 -15.29 1.52 1.89
N ARG A 155 -14.80 0.48 2.59
CA ARG A 155 -13.75 0.62 3.63
C ARG A 155 -12.46 1.18 3.06
N TYR A 156 -12.09 0.71 1.87
CA TYR A 156 -10.94 1.24 1.14
C TYR A 156 -11.10 2.73 0.81
N ALA A 157 -12.26 3.11 0.27
CA ALA A 157 -12.57 4.50 -0.05
C ALA A 157 -12.62 5.39 1.22
N GLU A 158 -13.26 4.90 2.28
CA GLU A 158 -13.30 5.60 3.58
C GLU A 158 -11.89 5.87 4.11
N PHE A 159 -11.01 4.88 4.08
CA PHE A 159 -9.63 5.07 4.53
C PHE A 159 -8.94 6.18 3.72
N ASN A 160 -8.96 6.07 2.40
CA ASN A 160 -8.25 7.01 1.54
C ASN A 160 -8.78 8.44 1.65
N LEU A 161 -10.09 8.62 1.76
CA LEU A 161 -10.68 9.95 1.87
C LEU A 161 -10.53 10.57 3.27
N LEU A 162 -10.60 9.75 4.34
CA LEU A 162 -10.64 10.27 5.71
C LEU A 162 -9.27 10.25 6.40
N HIS A 163 -8.42 9.28 6.09
CA HIS A 163 -7.23 8.99 6.89
C HIS A 163 -5.93 9.01 6.11
N ASP A 164 -5.95 8.80 4.77
CA ASP A 164 -4.72 8.77 4.00
C ASP A 164 -4.05 10.15 3.92
N ARG A 165 -2.82 10.22 4.46
CA ARG A 165 -2.06 11.48 4.50
C ARG A 165 -1.70 11.99 3.11
N GLY A 166 -1.42 11.08 2.17
CA GLY A 166 -1.07 11.46 0.79
C GLY A 166 -2.25 12.08 0.06
N THR A 167 -3.42 11.45 0.13
CA THR A 167 -4.66 11.98 -0.45
C THR A 167 -5.02 13.36 0.13
N ARG A 168 -5.00 13.48 1.45
CA ARG A 168 -5.30 14.76 2.13
C ARG A 168 -4.32 15.86 1.73
N PHE A 169 -3.02 15.58 1.79
CA PHE A 169 -2.00 16.53 1.38
C PHE A 169 -2.18 16.99 -0.07
N GLY A 170 -2.42 16.05 -0.99
CA GLY A 170 -2.65 16.36 -2.40
C GLY A 170 -3.85 17.28 -2.61
N LEU A 171 -4.97 17.00 -1.94
CA LEU A 171 -6.19 17.83 -2.04
C LEU A 171 -5.99 19.22 -1.41
N GLU A 172 -5.34 19.30 -0.24
CA GLU A 172 -5.10 20.55 0.48
C GLU A 172 -4.10 21.47 -0.26
N THR A 173 -3.17 20.90 -1.01
CA THR A 173 -2.16 21.66 -1.77
C THR A 173 -2.56 21.98 -3.21
N GLY A 174 -3.80 21.68 -3.61
CA GLY A 174 -4.32 21.99 -4.95
C GLY A 174 -3.71 21.13 -6.07
N GLY A 175 -3.32 19.90 -5.76
CA GLY A 175 -2.85 18.93 -6.74
C GLY A 175 -3.93 18.49 -7.74
N ASN A 176 -3.53 17.79 -8.79
CA ASN A 176 -4.47 17.26 -9.77
C ASN A 176 -5.40 16.23 -9.12
N ILE A 177 -6.70 16.56 -9.04
CA ILE A 177 -7.73 15.75 -8.36
C ILE A 177 -7.83 14.35 -8.97
N ASP A 178 -7.81 14.24 -10.30
CA ASP A 178 -7.91 12.95 -10.98
C ASP A 178 -6.72 12.04 -10.66
N ALA A 179 -5.53 12.60 -10.58
CA ALA A 179 -4.32 11.87 -10.19
C ALA A 179 -4.34 11.47 -8.70
N ILE A 180 -4.87 12.32 -7.82
CA ILE A 180 -4.97 12.04 -6.38
C ILE A 180 -6.01 10.94 -6.12
N LEU A 181 -7.17 11.01 -6.76
CA LEU A 181 -8.27 10.07 -6.58
C LEU A 181 -8.15 8.79 -7.43
N MET A 182 -7.04 8.64 -8.19
CA MET A 182 -6.77 7.44 -9.00
C MET A 182 -6.72 6.15 -8.16
N SER A 183 -6.48 6.25 -6.87
CA SER A 183 -6.44 5.11 -5.94
C SER A 183 -7.81 4.58 -5.53
N MET A 184 -8.90 5.30 -5.88
CA MET A 184 -10.24 4.89 -5.52
C MET A 184 -10.71 3.67 -6.31
N PRO A 185 -11.45 2.73 -5.69
CA PRO A 185 -12.08 1.66 -6.43
C PRO A 185 -13.14 2.22 -7.39
N PRO A 186 -13.29 1.66 -8.60
CA PRO A 186 -14.23 2.16 -9.60
C PRO A 186 -15.70 2.05 -9.16
N LEU A 187 -15.99 1.12 -8.27
CA LEU A 187 -17.33 0.91 -7.67
C LEU A 187 -17.14 0.52 -6.19
N ALA A 188 -17.96 1.12 -5.34
CA ALA A 188 -18.10 0.78 -3.93
C ALA A 188 -19.57 0.86 -3.52
N LYS A 189 -19.95 0.16 -2.45
CA LYS A 189 -21.31 0.16 -1.92
C LYS A 189 -21.26 0.34 -0.40
N TRP A 190 -22.16 1.15 0.12
CA TRP A 190 -22.44 1.28 1.56
C TRP A 190 -23.76 0.60 1.89
N GLU A 191 -23.88 0.14 3.13
CA GLU A 191 -25.13 -0.41 3.68
C GLU A 191 -26.13 0.69 3.92
#